data_3b424ce480e193ad11633146edf675a1
#
_entry.id   3b424ce480e193ad11633146edf675a1
#
_cell.length_a   1.000
_cell.length_b   1.000
_cell.length_c   1.000
_cell.angle_alpha   90.00
_cell.angle_beta   90.00
_cell.angle_gamma   90.00
#
_symmetry.space_group_name_H-M   'P 1'
#
loop_
_entity.id
_entity.type
_entity.pdbx_description
1 polymer ?
#
loop_
_entity_poly.entity_id
_entity_poly.type
_entity_poly.pdbx_seq_one_letter_code
_entity_poly.pdbx_strand_id
1 'polypeptide(L)'
;MLSDSGAGGSLDETFTRYFQDIGKGRGSSGGHYRRNSKRELERFVEWAAGERGPDEWTGIVPDDADRDPKFDDLSESVFREYARHLTSDRGLKQNTVQTYYAYLSAWCGWCVTEGYLDTHFAQRASATAPLPDDDGRRPGDQQAWTSDQRHTLTQYVDDAAYEASERLSEVPADDPDAKARARYKALRAARDRALVYLVAYTAIRIGELVRDGSDPRRRGVRWEDVSLSDGSIDVYRKKQSWDSASLPDPVIEPLRLYKRRLDPPSDQWAVFPTLHFATVSKQVKEELANRGLDEEEISTLREDSDYDIFLALSKNIRVPSITTDGARGTLKRITEDSDVDVEHSKHEYLAPHGGRRGMGEVLVRAFGYTVAARYLDNSEEMVRKRYSHIEAGELGDAAAEAIEDIDG
;
A
#
# COMPACT_ATOMS: atom_id res chain seq x y z
N MET A 1 -11.08 -34.79 28.04
CA MET A 1 -11.65 -35.54 26.90
C MET A 1 -11.55 -34.63 25.71
N LEU A 2 -10.47 -34.69 24.94
CA LEU A 2 -10.32 -34.03 23.67
C LEU A 2 -11.09 -34.93 22.66
N SER A 3 -12.09 -34.39 22.05
CA SER A 3 -12.95 -35.09 21.07
C SER A 3 -12.12 -35.44 19.84
N ASP A 4 -12.31 -36.64 19.39
CA ASP A 4 -11.82 -37.30 18.17
C ASP A 4 -12.37 -36.60 16.92
N SER A 5 -11.87 -35.41 16.60
CA SER A 5 -12.30 -34.57 15.47
C SER A 5 -11.16 -34.09 14.55
N GLY A 6 -10.01 -34.76 14.60
CA GLY A 6 -8.80 -34.30 13.90
C GLY A 6 -8.68 -34.73 12.43
N ALA A 7 -9.11 -35.94 12.07
CA ALA A 7 -8.73 -36.58 10.79
C ALA A 7 -9.78 -36.56 9.66
N GLY A 8 -10.99 -36.10 9.89
CA GLY A 8 -12.08 -36.23 8.91
C GLY A 8 -12.73 -34.91 8.43
N GLY A 9 -12.26 -33.76 8.86
CA GLY A 9 -12.84 -32.46 8.50
C GLY A 9 -12.40 -31.97 7.13
N SER A 10 -13.23 -31.13 6.48
CA SER A 10 -12.89 -30.42 5.23
C SER A 10 -11.77 -29.40 5.48
N LEU A 11 -10.91 -29.18 4.47
CA LEU A 11 -9.75 -28.29 4.59
C LEU A 11 -10.14 -26.84 4.88
N ASP A 12 -11.22 -26.37 4.27
CA ASP A 12 -11.72 -24.98 4.37
C ASP A 12 -12.35 -24.66 5.73
N GLU A 13 -12.87 -25.65 6.46
CA GLU A 13 -13.38 -25.47 7.83
C GLU A 13 -12.35 -24.89 8.78
N THR A 14 -11.06 -25.15 8.53
CA THR A 14 -9.95 -24.64 9.35
C THR A 14 -9.58 -23.20 9.08
N PHE A 15 -9.94 -22.65 7.92
CA PHE A 15 -9.47 -21.30 7.51
C PHE A 15 -9.94 -20.20 8.45
N THR A 16 -11.19 -20.29 8.93
CA THR A 16 -11.70 -19.29 9.88
C THR A 16 -10.84 -19.25 11.15
N ARG A 17 -10.55 -20.41 11.73
CA ARG A 17 -9.74 -20.55 12.93
C ARG A 17 -8.28 -20.15 12.67
N TYR A 18 -7.68 -20.63 11.59
CA TYR A 18 -6.33 -20.24 11.17
C TYR A 18 -6.17 -18.72 11.09
N PHE A 19 -7.13 -18.03 10.43
CA PHE A 19 -7.07 -16.58 10.30
C PHE A 19 -7.39 -15.81 11.59
N GLN A 20 -8.04 -16.45 12.56
CA GLN A 20 -8.18 -15.88 13.91
C GLN A 20 -6.87 -15.96 14.69
N ASP A 21 -6.18 -17.08 14.60
CA ASP A 21 -4.94 -17.36 15.37
C ASP A 21 -3.75 -16.56 14.83
N ILE A 22 -3.58 -16.48 13.50
CA ILE A 22 -2.49 -15.69 12.90
C ILE A 22 -2.76 -14.19 12.85
N GLY A 23 -4.00 -13.77 13.12
CA GLY A 23 -4.40 -12.36 13.14
C GLY A 23 -3.69 -11.60 14.25
N LYS A 24 -2.74 -10.74 13.91
CA LYS A 24 -2.11 -9.83 14.88
C LYS A 24 -3.13 -8.76 15.32
N GLY A 25 -3.77 -9.00 16.47
CA GLY A 25 -4.73 -8.11 17.09
C GLY A 25 -6.14 -8.68 17.18
N ARG A 26 -6.71 -8.68 18.40
CA ARG A 26 -8.09 -9.10 18.64
C ARG A 26 -9.05 -8.25 17.81
N GLY A 27 -9.79 -8.88 16.91
CA GLY A 27 -10.85 -8.23 16.12
C GLY A 27 -10.44 -7.69 14.74
N SER A 28 -9.20 -7.82 14.28
CA SER A 28 -8.82 -7.39 12.94
C SER A 28 -9.25 -8.42 11.88
N SER A 29 -10.35 -8.15 11.21
CA SER A 29 -10.81 -8.92 10.03
C SER A 29 -10.03 -8.58 8.76
N GLY A 30 -9.05 -7.66 8.80
CA GLY A 30 -8.40 -7.04 7.66
C GLY A 30 -6.90 -7.29 7.55
N GLY A 31 -6.35 -6.87 6.42
CA GLY A 31 -4.94 -6.89 6.07
C GLY A 31 -4.68 -7.61 4.75
N HIS A 32 -3.73 -7.08 3.96
CA HIS A 32 -3.37 -7.67 2.66
C HIS A 32 -2.91 -9.12 2.77
N TYR A 33 -2.14 -9.46 3.82
CA TYR A 33 -1.70 -10.83 4.05
C TYR A 33 -2.89 -11.79 4.19
N ARG A 34 -3.82 -11.49 5.11
CA ARG A 34 -5.00 -12.33 5.34
C ARG A 34 -5.83 -12.51 4.09
N ARG A 35 -6.14 -11.41 3.37
CA ARG A 35 -6.94 -11.46 2.15
C ARG A 35 -6.28 -12.29 1.05
N ASN A 36 -4.98 -12.08 0.82
CA ASN A 36 -4.24 -12.79 -0.21
C ASN A 36 -4.04 -14.27 0.16
N SER A 37 -3.68 -14.55 1.42
CA SER A 37 -3.54 -15.91 1.92
C SER A 37 -4.86 -16.66 1.86
N LYS A 38 -5.98 -16.04 2.28
CA LYS A 38 -7.31 -16.65 2.21
C LYS A 38 -7.65 -17.04 0.78
N ARG A 39 -7.54 -16.12 -0.15
CA ARG A 39 -7.81 -16.37 -1.58
C ARG A 39 -6.94 -17.47 -2.16
N GLU A 40 -5.69 -17.56 -1.74
CA GLU A 40 -4.77 -18.58 -2.25
C GLU A 40 -5.03 -19.95 -1.62
N LEU A 41 -5.42 -20.01 -0.35
CA LEU A 41 -5.87 -21.24 0.29
C LEU A 41 -7.19 -21.76 -0.29
N GLU A 42 -8.14 -20.86 -0.58
CA GLU A 42 -9.38 -21.22 -1.28
C GLU A 42 -9.08 -21.84 -2.66
N ARG A 43 -8.15 -21.23 -3.43
CA ARG A 43 -7.71 -21.78 -4.72
C ARG A 43 -6.99 -23.12 -4.61
N PHE A 44 -6.25 -23.33 -3.51
CA PHE A 44 -5.65 -24.65 -3.26
C PHE A 44 -6.72 -25.71 -3.05
N VAL A 45 -7.79 -25.41 -2.30
CA VAL A 45 -8.92 -26.33 -2.10
C VAL A 45 -9.68 -26.58 -3.39
N GLU A 46 -9.96 -25.53 -4.19
CA GLU A 46 -10.56 -25.65 -5.52
C GLU A 46 -9.72 -26.55 -6.44
N TRP A 47 -8.40 -26.33 -6.50
CA TRP A 47 -7.49 -27.17 -7.27
C TRP A 47 -7.47 -28.62 -6.75
N ALA A 48 -7.46 -28.81 -5.43
CA ALA A 48 -7.46 -30.13 -4.80
C ALA A 48 -8.78 -30.90 -5.04
N ALA A 49 -9.91 -30.19 -5.07
CA ALA A 49 -11.21 -30.77 -5.44
C ALA A 49 -11.23 -31.23 -6.90
N GLY A 50 -10.45 -30.56 -7.77
CA GLY A 50 -10.27 -30.91 -9.17
C GLY A 50 -11.38 -30.40 -10.08
N GLU A 51 -11.08 -30.43 -11.38
CA GLU A 51 -12.03 -30.16 -12.45
C GLU A 51 -12.03 -31.32 -13.44
N ARG A 52 -13.17 -31.66 -13.96
CA ARG A 52 -13.28 -32.66 -15.01
C ARG A 52 -12.93 -32.04 -16.35
N GLY A 53 -11.66 -32.21 -16.76
CA GLY A 53 -11.22 -31.87 -18.12
C GLY A 53 -11.80 -32.86 -19.16
N PRO A 54 -11.66 -32.53 -20.45
CA PRO A 54 -12.21 -33.39 -21.53
C PRO A 54 -11.60 -34.79 -21.56
N ASP A 55 -10.37 -34.98 -21.06
CA ASP A 55 -9.66 -36.25 -21.14
C ASP A 55 -9.07 -36.76 -19.81
N GLU A 56 -9.05 -35.95 -18.74
CA GLU A 56 -8.36 -36.30 -17.50
C GLU A 56 -8.92 -35.58 -16.26
N TRP A 57 -8.96 -36.30 -15.14
CA TRP A 57 -9.27 -35.74 -13.83
C TRP A 57 -8.03 -35.09 -13.19
N THR A 58 -8.16 -33.87 -12.71
CA THR A 58 -7.04 -33.09 -12.18
C THR A 58 -6.99 -32.97 -10.65
N GLY A 59 -8.05 -33.44 -9.94
CA GLY A 59 -8.12 -33.38 -8.49
C GLY A 59 -7.28 -34.44 -7.76
N ILE A 60 -7.03 -34.21 -6.47
CA ILE A 60 -6.36 -35.18 -5.58
C ILE A 60 -7.33 -36.22 -5.02
N VAL A 61 -8.63 -35.90 -5.00
CA VAL A 61 -9.70 -36.80 -4.61
C VAL A 61 -10.18 -37.53 -5.87
N PRO A 62 -10.43 -38.84 -5.82
CA PRO A 62 -10.97 -39.56 -6.97
C PRO A 62 -12.29 -38.94 -7.48
N ASP A 63 -12.47 -38.88 -8.81
CA ASP A 63 -13.63 -38.27 -9.47
C ASP A 63 -15.00 -38.89 -9.02
N ASP A 64 -14.95 -40.12 -8.59
CA ASP A 64 -16.11 -40.86 -8.10
C ASP A 64 -16.41 -40.71 -6.60
N ALA A 65 -15.56 -39.94 -5.88
CA ALA A 65 -15.66 -39.81 -4.44
C ALA A 65 -16.80 -38.89 -3.97
N ASP A 66 -17.31 -37.99 -4.82
CA ASP A 66 -18.35 -36.99 -4.55
C ASP A 66 -18.20 -36.31 -3.16
N ARG A 67 -17.00 -35.86 -2.83
CA ARG A 67 -16.67 -35.24 -1.56
C ARG A 67 -15.54 -34.20 -1.68
N ASP A 68 -15.54 -33.22 -0.79
CA ASP A 68 -14.46 -32.26 -0.68
C ASP A 68 -13.15 -32.90 -0.20
N PRO A 69 -11.98 -32.28 -0.55
CA PRO A 69 -10.67 -32.71 -0.05
C PRO A 69 -10.59 -32.63 1.48
N LYS A 70 -10.00 -33.66 2.10
CA LYS A 70 -9.80 -33.79 3.54
C LYS A 70 -8.33 -33.82 3.90
N PHE A 71 -8.02 -33.73 5.19
CA PHE A 71 -6.65 -33.82 5.71
C PHE A 71 -5.97 -35.16 5.35
N ASP A 72 -6.71 -36.26 5.34
CA ASP A 72 -6.20 -37.59 4.99
C ASP A 72 -5.78 -37.70 3.50
N ASP A 73 -6.28 -36.83 2.64
CA ASP A 73 -5.89 -36.78 1.22
C ASP A 73 -4.56 -36.01 1.03
N LEU A 74 -4.10 -35.27 2.05
CA LEU A 74 -2.89 -34.48 1.94
C LEU A 74 -1.64 -35.34 2.14
N SER A 75 -0.67 -35.13 1.25
CA SER A 75 0.62 -35.80 1.28
C SER A 75 1.69 -34.91 0.68
N GLU A 76 2.94 -35.28 0.83
CA GLU A 76 4.07 -34.59 0.20
C GLU A 76 3.91 -34.46 -1.32
N SER A 77 3.33 -35.47 -1.98
CA SER A 77 3.08 -35.45 -3.42
C SER A 77 2.04 -34.39 -3.80
N VAL A 78 1.00 -34.19 -3.01
CA VAL A 78 -0.02 -33.15 -3.26
C VAL A 78 0.60 -31.76 -3.24
N PHE A 79 1.43 -31.44 -2.24
CA PHE A 79 2.12 -30.15 -2.19
C PHE A 79 3.13 -29.96 -3.33
N ARG A 80 3.76 -31.05 -3.77
CA ARG A 80 4.64 -31.06 -4.94
C ARG A 80 3.89 -30.75 -6.23
N GLU A 81 2.74 -31.41 -6.46
CA GLU A 81 1.93 -31.16 -7.64
C GLU A 81 1.33 -29.74 -7.63
N TYR A 82 0.91 -29.23 -6.47
CA TYR A 82 0.50 -27.82 -6.39
C TYR A 82 1.65 -26.84 -6.66
N ALA A 83 2.87 -27.12 -6.20
CA ALA A 83 4.04 -26.34 -6.55
C ALA A 83 4.28 -26.31 -8.07
N ARG A 84 4.10 -27.46 -8.77
CA ARG A 84 4.14 -27.53 -10.23
C ARG A 84 3.04 -26.69 -10.87
N HIS A 85 1.81 -26.85 -10.38
CA HIS A 85 0.67 -26.06 -10.84
C HIS A 85 0.95 -24.55 -10.73
N LEU A 86 1.45 -24.06 -9.60
CA LEU A 86 1.83 -22.67 -9.45
C LEU A 86 2.91 -22.23 -10.42
N THR A 87 3.88 -23.10 -10.71
CA THR A 87 5.07 -22.77 -11.50
C THR A 87 4.79 -22.84 -13.01
N SER A 88 4.05 -23.86 -13.47
CA SER A 88 3.86 -24.17 -14.88
C SER A 88 2.52 -23.72 -15.43
N ASP A 89 1.42 -23.99 -14.71
CA ASP A 89 0.08 -23.87 -15.28
C ASP A 89 -0.52 -22.47 -15.12
N ARG A 90 -0.17 -21.76 -14.03
CA ARG A 90 -0.73 -20.44 -13.73
C ARG A 90 -0.01 -19.26 -14.39
N GLY A 91 1.12 -19.47 -15.07
CA GLY A 91 1.90 -18.42 -15.72
C GLY A 91 2.37 -17.30 -14.78
N LEU A 92 2.60 -17.61 -13.50
CA LEU A 92 2.94 -16.65 -12.47
C LEU A 92 4.44 -16.29 -12.51
N LYS A 93 4.77 -15.07 -12.08
CA LYS A 93 6.16 -14.67 -11.86
C LYS A 93 6.74 -15.42 -10.66
N GLN A 94 8.03 -15.79 -10.72
CA GLN A 94 8.76 -16.53 -9.67
C GLN A 94 8.45 -16.05 -8.24
N ASN A 95 8.61 -14.76 -7.96
CA ASN A 95 8.30 -14.19 -6.64
C ASN A 95 6.83 -14.35 -6.22
N THR A 96 5.89 -14.45 -7.17
CA THR A 96 4.48 -14.69 -6.87
C THR A 96 4.26 -16.15 -6.52
N VAL A 97 4.89 -17.07 -7.25
CA VAL A 97 4.89 -18.52 -6.94
C VAL A 97 5.40 -18.74 -5.52
N GLN A 98 6.58 -18.20 -5.19
CA GLN A 98 7.18 -18.27 -3.86
C GLN A 98 6.23 -17.75 -2.77
N THR A 99 5.61 -16.59 -3.02
CA THR A 99 4.69 -15.98 -2.05
C THR A 99 3.45 -16.83 -1.84
N TYR A 100 2.86 -17.36 -2.89
CA TYR A 100 1.64 -18.16 -2.80
C TYR A 100 1.90 -19.51 -2.14
N TYR A 101 3.00 -20.15 -2.49
CA TYR A 101 3.40 -21.38 -1.81
C TYR A 101 3.72 -21.14 -0.33
N ALA A 102 4.31 -20.01 0.02
CA ALA A 102 4.57 -19.65 1.41
C ALA A 102 3.28 -19.49 2.25
N TYR A 103 2.18 -19.01 1.65
CA TYR A 103 0.88 -18.99 2.34
C TYR A 103 0.39 -20.40 2.66
N LEU A 104 0.49 -21.32 1.70
CA LEU A 104 0.12 -22.71 1.87
C LEU A 104 1.00 -23.41 2.92
N SER A 105 2.32 -23.19 2.84
CA SER A 105 3.27 -23.71 3.81
C SER A 105 2.99 -23.22 5.24
N ALA A 106 2.68 -21.93 5.39
CA ALA A 106 2.33 -21.37 6.70
C ALA A 106 1.05 -22.00 7.29
N TRP A 107 0.03 -22.23 6.46
CA TRP A 107 -1.18 -22.93 6.88
C TRP A 107 -0.89 -24.40 7.25
N CYS A 108 -0.13 -25.12 6.44
CA CYS A 108 0.27 -26.49 6.72
C CYS A 108 1.03 -26.59 8.06
N GLY A 109 1.94 -25.67 8.36
CA GLY A 109 2.64 -25.62 9.65
C GLY A 109 1.71 -25.34 10.82
N TRP A 110 0.72 -24.46 10.65
CA TRP A 110 -0.31 -24.25 11.66
C TRP A 110 -1.18 -25.52 11.86
N CYS A 111 -1.54 -26.21 10.79
CA CYS A 111 -2.28 -27.48 10.88
C CYS A 111 -1.51 -28.54 11.68
N VAL A 112 -0.18 -28.61 11.56
CA VAL A 112 0.66 -29.49 12.38
C VAL A 112 0.62 -29.06 13.85
N THR A 113 0.71 -27.76 14.12
CA THR A 113 0.68 -27.23 15.50
C THR A 113 -0.66 -27.51 16.19
N GLU A 114 -1.76 -27.45 15.45
CA GLU A 114 -3.11 -27.68 15.96
C GLU A 114 -3.55 -29.16 15.90
N GLY A 115 -2.68 -30.06 15.41
CA GLY A 115 -2.93 -31.50 15.38
C GLY A 115 -3.87 -32.00 14.27
N TYR A 116 -4.09 -31.20 13.20
CA TYR A 116 -4.80 -31.62 12.00
C TYR A 116 -3.91 -32.46 11.08
N LEU A 117 -2.60 -32.28 11.15
CA LEU A 117 -1.58 -33.00 10.39
C LEU A 117 -0.45 -33.45 11.32
N ASP A 118 0.06 -34.65 11.11
CA ASP A 118 1.23 -35.16 11.85
C ASP A 118 2.56 -34.63 11.27
N THR A 119 2.55 -34.18 10.03
CA THR A 119 3.77 -33.83 9.29
C THR A 119 3.58 -32.55 8.49
N HIS A 120 4.60 -31.71 8.51
CA HIS A 120 4.65 -30.50 7.68
C HIS A 120 5.05 -30.84 6.24
N PHE A 121 4.12 -31.39 5.46
CA PHE A 121 4.36 -31.85 4.09
C PHE A 121 4.90 -30.75 3.15
N ALA A 122 4.37 -29.52 3.28
CA ALA A 122 4.74 -28.39 2.41
C ALA A 122 6.21 -27.95 2.55
N GLN A 123 6.93 -28.36 3.61
CA GLN A 123 8.36 -28.03 3.79
C GLN A 123 9.30 -29.17 3.35
N ARG A 124 8.77 -30.30 2.94
CA ARG A 124 9.61 -31.41 2.49
C ARG A 124 10.34 -31.05 1.19
N ALA A 125 11.58 -31.53 1.07
CA ALA A 125 12.44 -31.22 -0.06
C ALA A 125 11.79 -31.58 -1.42
N SER A 126 11.07 -32.71 -1.49
CA SER A 126 10.38 -33.09 -2.73
C SER A 126 9.17 -32.21 -3.02
N ALA A 127 8.45 -31.70 -1.99
CA ALA A 127 7.33 -30.79 -2.17
C ALA A 127 7.77 -29.41 -2.70
N THR A 128 8.94 -28.95 -2.29
CA THR A 128 9.49 -27.65 -2.72
C THR A 128 10.34 -27.72 -4.00
N ALA A 129 10.73 -28.92 -4.44
CA ALA A 129 11.59 -29.10 -5.60
C ALA A 129 11.10 -28.46 -6.92
N PRO A 130 9.77 -28.36 -7.21
CA PRO A 130 9.29 -27.67 -8.40
C PRO A 130 9.25 -26.14 -8.29
N LEU A 131 9.47 -25.58 -7.08
CA LEU A 131 9.46 -24.14 -6.93
C LEU A 131 10.67 -23.51 -7.64
N PRO A 132 10.48 -22.35 -8.28
CA PRO A 132 11.60 -21.65 -8.88
C PRO A 132 12.59 -21.20 -7.80
N ASP A 133 13.86 -21.18 -8.13
CA ASP A 133 14.89 -20.62 -7.26
C ASP A 133 14.58 -19.14 -6.95
N ASP A 134 14.88 -18.70 -5.73
CA ASP A 134 14.85 -17.28 -5.39
C ASP A 134 16.15 -16.63 -5.88
N ASP A 135 16.21 -16.26 -7.14
CA ASP A 135 17.34 -15.53 -7.73
C ASP A 135 17.54 -14.15 -7.06
N GLY A 136 16.66 -13.82 -6.12
CA GLY A 136 16.62 -12.51 -5.48
C GLY A 136 16.18 -11.41 -6.44
N ARG A 137 16.17 -10.19 -5.94
CA ARG A 137 15.99 -8.99 -6.76
C ARG A 137 17.35 -8.35 -6.95
N ARG A 138 17.72 -8.05 -8.18
CA ARG A 138 18.94 -7.28 -8.42
C ARG A 138 18.80 -5.91 -7.75
N PRO A 139 19.84 -5.41 -7.08
CA PRO A 139 19.89 -4.02 -6.66
C PRO A 139 19.60 -3.10 -7.85
N GLY A 140 18.76 -2.10 -7.68
CA GLY A 140 18.37 -1.19 -8.75
C GLY A 140 17.15 -1.60 -9.61
N ASP A 141 16.72 -2.87 -9.60
CA ASP A 141 15.54 -3.33 -10.38
C ASP A 141 14.22 -2.65 -9.99
N GLN A 142 14.18 -1.97 -8.87
CA GLN A 142 12.99 -1.32 -8.37
C GLN A 142 13.07 0.17 -8.61
N GLN A 143 11.98 0.74 -9.14
CA GLN A 143 11.89 2.18 -9.32
C GLN A 143 12.33 2.94 -8.07
N ALA A 144 13.31 3.80 -8.21
CA ALA A 144 13.69 4.86 -7.29
C ALA A 144 13.58 6.19 -8.05
N TRP A 145 12.95 7.20 -7.44
CA TRP A 145 12.86 8.51 -8.11
C TRP A 145 14.24 9.17 -8.13
N THR A 146 14.67 9.54 -9.30
CA THR A 146 15.90 10.33 -9.46
C THR A 146 15.73 11.74 -8.90
N SER A 147 16.80 12.47 -8.76
CA SER A 147 16.77 13.89 -8.36
C SER A 147 15.98 14.73 -9.35
N ASP A 148 16.19 14.50 -10.65
CA ASP A 148 15.52 15.23 -11.73
C ASP A 148 14.02 14.93 -11.78
N GLN A 149 13.63 13.66 -11.69
CA GLN A 149 12.22 13.25 -11.61
C GLN A 149 11.51 13.90 -10.41
N ARG A 150 12.19 13.95 -9.25
CA ARG A 150 11.66 14.59 -8.05
C ARG A 150 11.48 16.08 -8.24
N HIS A 151 12.49 16.74 -8.83
CA HIS A 151 12.46 18.16 -9.13
C HIS A 151 11.33 18.50 -10.12
N THR A 152 11.26 17.81 -11.24
CA THR A 152 10.20 18.02 -12.26
C THR A 152 8.80 17.87 -11.65
N LEU A 153 8.59 16.82 -10.85
CA LEU A 153 7.29 16.56 -10.25
C LEU A 153 6.90 17.64 -9.21
N THR A 154 7.86 18.06 -8.39
CA THR A 154 7.60 19.12 -7.39
C THR A 154 7.39 20.47 -8.04
N GLN A 155 8.15 20.82 -9.08
CA GLN A 155 7.95 22.03 -9.84
C GLN A 155 6.55 22.07 -10.49
N TYR A 156 6.15 20.98 -11.15
CA TYR A 156 4.81 20.89 -11.75
C TYR A 156 3.69 21.15 -10.73
N VAL A 157 3.75 20.53 -9.55
CA VAL A 157 2.68 20.72 -8.55
C VAL A 157 2.75 22.11 -7.88
N ASP A 158 3.92 22.74 -7.83
CA ASP A 158 4.09 24.11 -7.37
C ASP A 158 3.39 25.08 -8.34
N ASP A 159 3.67 24.96 -9.64
CA ASP A 159 3.08 25.78 -10.68
C ASP A 159 1.55 25.57 -10.73
N ALA A 160 1.08 24.33 -10.71
CA ALA A 160 -0.34 24.02 -10.68
C ALA A 160 -1.09 24.59 -9.46
N ALA A 161 -0.44 24.57 -8.29
CA ALA A 161 -1.03 25.13 -7.06
C ALA A 161 -1.02 26.65 -7.08
N TYR A 162 0.02 27.27 -7.63
CA TYR A 162 0.12 28.71 -7.82
C TYR A 162 -0.97 29.20 -8.78
N GLU A 163 -1.04 28.65 -10.00
CA GLU A 163 -2.04 29.00 -10.99
C GLU A 163 -3.48 28.83 -10.47
N ALA A 164 -3.76 27.75 -9.76
CA ALA A 164 -5.09 27.52 -9.20
C ALA A 164 -5.45 28.55 -8.12
N SER A 165 -4.45 29.03 -7.36
CA SER A 165 -4.63 30.10 -6.38
C SER A 165 -4.84 31.47 -7.03
N GLU A 166 -4.08 31.81 -8.10
CA GLU A 166 -4.27 33.03 -8.86
C GLU A 166 -5.67 33.09 -9.47
N ARG A 167 -6.06 32.03 -10.18
CA ARG A 167 -7.41 31.94 -10.78
C ARG A 167 -8.52 32.12 -9.74
N LEU A 168 -8.35 31.58 -8.52
CA LEU A 168 -9.32 31.79 -7.45
C LEU A 168 -9.40 33.28 -7.03
N SER A 169 -8.28 34.00 -7.03
CA SER A 169 -8.23 35.41 -6.66
C SER A 169 -8.83 36.34 -7.74
N GLU A 170 -8.80 35.91 -9.00
CA GLU A 170 -9.27 36.64 -10.14
C GLU A 170 -10.79 36.48 -10.42
N VAL A 171 -11.42 35.46 -9.83
CA VAL A 171 -12.86 35.20 -10.02
C VAL A 171 -13.69 36.33 -9.44
N PRO A 172 -14.58 36.97 -10.23
CA PRO A 172 -15.47 38.03 -9.76
C PRO A 172 -16.35 37.57 -8.58
N ALA A 173 -16.64 38.49 -7.68
CA ALA A 173 -17.43 38.19 -6.48
C ALA A 173 -18.92 37.90 -6.83
N ASP A 174 -19.38 38.29 -7.96
CA ASP A 174 -20.75 38.15 -8.48
C ASP A 174 -20.97 36.86 -9.29
N ASP A 175 -19.93 36.00 -9.43
CA ASP A 175 -20.04 34.65 -10.01
C ASP A 175 -19.75 33.58 -8.96
N PRO A 176 -20.74 33.17 -8.14
CA PRO A 176 -20.58 32.18 -7.07
C PRO A 176 -20.16 30.82 -7.63
N ASP A 177 -20.72 30.39 -8.76
CA ASP A 177 -20.41 29.09 -9.37
C ASP A 177 -18.96 29.01 -9.85
N ALA A 178 -18.45 30.06 -10.50
CA ALA A 178 -17.06 30.14 -10.90
C ALA A 178 -16.14 30.14 -9.68
N LYS A 179 -16.54 30.85 -8.62
CA LYS A 179 -15.80 30.91 -7.35
C LYS A 179 -15.72 29.56 -6.65
N ALA A 180 -16.82 28.82 -6.59
CA ALA A 180 -16.85 27.48 -6.03
C ALA A 180 -15.98 26.51 -6.82
N ARG A 181 -16.06 26.55 -8.15
CA ARG A 181 -15.19 25.74 -9.02
C ARG A 181 -13.70 26.08 -8.84
N ALA A 182 -13.36 27.34 -8.76
CA ALA A 182 -11.98 27.80 -8.55
C ALA A 182 -11.48 27.39 -7.16
N ARG A 183 -12.32 27.56 -6.13
CA ARG A 183 -12.01 27.11 -4.74
C ARG A 183 -11.73 25.61 -4.69
N TYR A 184 -12.56 24.80 -5.34
CA TYR A 184 -12.36 23.35 -5.41
C TYR A 184 -11.06 22.97 -6.12
N LYS A 185 -10.76 23.61 -7.26
CA LYS A 185 -9.51 23.39 -8.00
C LYS A 185 -8.28 23.78 -7.15
N ALA A 186 -8.32 24.93 -6.48
CA ALA A 186 -7.25 25.39 -5.61
C ALA A 186 -7.03 24.45 -4.40
N LEU A 187 -8.11 23.93 -3.80
CA LEU A 187 -8.02 22.92 -2.73
C LEU A 187 -7.39 21.64 -3.25
N ARG A 188 -7.81 21.14 -4.41
CA ARG A 188 -7.27 19.93 -5.03
C ARG A 188 -5.78 20.08 -5.35
N ALA A 189 -5.38 21.19 -5.97
CA ALA A 189 -3.99 21.46 -6.32
C ALA A 189 -3.09 21.55 -5.08
N ALA A 190 -3.53 22.26 -4.03
CA ALA A 190 -2.81 22.35 -2.77
C ALA A 190 -2.66 20.97 -2.08
N ARG A 191 -3.70 20.14 -2.11
CA ARG A 191 -3.65 18.76 -1.60
C ARG A 191 -2.64 17.92 -2.39
N ASP A 192 -2.71 17.96 -3.69
CA ASP A 192 -1.86 17.18 -4.59
C ASP A 192 -0.40 17.59 -4.44
N ARG A 193 -0.13 18.91 -4.29
CA ARG A 193 1.19 19.45 -3.93
C ARG A 193 1.71 18.86 -2.61
N ALA A 194 0.95 18.95 -1.54
CA ALA A 194 1.34 18.42 -0.23
C ALA A 194 1.60 16.91 -0.26
N LEU A 195 0.79 16.14 -1.01
CA LEU A 195 0.97 14.70 -1.16
C LEU A 195 2.26 14.36 -1.91
N VAL A 196 2.56 15.07 -3.02
CA VAL A 196 3.79 14.86 -3.79
C VAL A 196 5.02 15.18 -2.95
N TYR A 197 5.03 16.29 -2.22
CA TYR A 197 6.14 16.65 -1.35
C TYR A 197 6.40 15.62 -0.25
N LEU A 198 5.35 15.11 0.39
CA LEU A 198 5.49 14.02 1.36
C LEU A 198 6.08 12.76 0.74
N VAL A 199 5.59 12.34 -0.44
CA VAL A 199 6.10 11.15 -1.12
C VAL A 199 7.53 11.35 -1.63
N ALA A 200 7.87 12.55 -2.11
CA ALA A 200 9.17 12.87 -2.68
C ALA A 200 10.29 12.98 -1.64
N TYR A 201 9.99 13.54 -0.47
CA TYR A 201 11.01 13.93 0.50
C TYR A 201 10.95 13.20 1.83
N THR A 202 9.91 12.39 2.07
CA THR A 202 9.86 11.57 3.28
C THR A 202 10.06 10.09 2.98
N ALA A 203 10.43 9.34 4.00
CA ALA A 203 10.50 7.88 3.89
C ALA A 203 9.19 7.20 4.27
N ILE A 204 8.08 7.92 4.41
CA ILE A 204 6.80 7.40 4.86
C ILE A 204 6.18 6.56 3.75
N ARG A 205 5.64 5.39 4.09
CA ARG A 205 4.93 4.56 3.11
C ARG A 205 3.56 5.15 2.83
N ILE A 206 3.10 5.13 1.60
CA ILE A 206 1.79 5.70 1.23
C ILE A 206 0.64 5.15 2.09
N GLY A 207 0.66 3.87 2.44
CA GLY A 207 -0.35 3.26 3.32
C GLY A 207 -0.20 3.64 4.81
N GLU A 208 0.79 4.45 5.18
CA GLU A 208 0.94 5.07 6.49
C GLU A 208 0.35 6.50 6.48
N LEU A 209 0.35 7.18 5.33
CA LEU A 209 -0.21 8.52 5.15
C LEU A 209 -1.72 8.52 4.89
N VAL A 210 -2.20 7.58 4.10
CA VAL A 210 -3.57 7.53 3.63
C VAL A 210 -4.28 6.25 4.06
N ARG A 211 -5.60 6.21 3.90
CA ARG A 211 -6.40 5.07 4.36
C ARG A 211 -6.11 3.81 3.56
N ASP A 212 -5.91 2.70 4.28
CA ASP A 212 -5.95 1.36 3.72
C ASP A 212 -7.36 0.77 3.96
N GLY A 213 -8.12 0.57 2.88
CA GLY A 213 -9.47 0.02 2.97
C GLY A 213 -9.54 -1.41 3.51
N SER A 214 -8.41 -2.12 3.56
CA SER A 214 -8.32 -3.49 4.06
C SER A 214 -7.95 -3.60 5.55
N ASP A 215 -7.51 -2.49 6.19
CA ASP A 215 -7.16 -2.46 7.60
C ASP A 215 -7.76 -1.22 8.29
N PRO A 216 -8.81 -1.38 9.10
CA PRO A 216 -9.50 -0.26 9.76
C PRO A 216 -8.60 0.56 10.71
N ARG A 217 -7.47 0.01 11.15
CA ARG A 217 -6.47 0.73 11.96
C ARG A 217 -5.68 1.74 11.13
N ARG A 218 -5.65 1.57 9.81
CA ARG A 218 -5.01 2.46 8.83
C ARG A 218 -6.01 3.45 8.27
N ARG A 219 -6.49 4.32 9.16
CA ARG A 219 -7.48 5.37 8.86
C ARG A 219 -6.92 6.50 7.98
N GLY A 220 -5.60 6.53 7.76
CA GLY A 220 -4.85 7.69 7.27
C GLY A 220 -4.52 8.67 8.39
N VAL A 221 -3.47 9.47 8.22
CA VAL A 221 -3.06 10.49 9.19
C VAL A 221 -4.09 11.59 9.30
N ARG A 222 -4.22 12.16 10.50
CA ARG A 222 -5.03 13.33 10.83
C ARG A 222 -4.15 14.51 11.20
N TRP A 223 -4.71 15.68 11.24
CA TRP A 223 -3.96 16.88 11.63
C TRP A 223 -3.48 16.83 13.08
N GLU A 224 -4.15 16.10 13.97
CA GLU A 224 -3.69 15.80 15.33
C GLU A 224 -2.39 14.98 15.38
N ASP A 225 -2.11 14.21 14.31
CA ASP A 225 -0.91 13.40 14.17
C ASP A 225 0.27 14.19 13.58
N VAL A 226 0.12 15.49 13.25
CA VAL A 226 1.13 16.31 12.54
C VAL A 226 1.60 17.49 13.38
N SER A 227 2.89 17.52 13.71
CA SER A 227 3.54 18.69 14.31
C SER A 227 4.42 19.41 13.29
N LEU A 228 3.87 20.48 12.70
CA LEU A 228 4.64 21.31 11.75
C LEU A 228 5.74 22.14 12.42
N SER A 229 5.62 22.42 13.74
CA SER A 229 6.63 23.12 14.51
C SER A 229 7.83 22.23 14.83
N ASP A 230 7.59 20.96 15.10
CA ASP A 230 8.64 20.00 15.46
C ASP A 230 9.16 19.22 14.24
N GLY A 231 8.60 19.46 13.05
CA GLY A 231 8.98 18.76 11.83
C GLY A 231 8.74 17.25 11.93
N SER A 232 7.60 16.83 12.51
CA SER A 232 7.28 15.41 12.75
C SER A 232 5.84 15.06 12.43
N ILE A 233 5.62 13.78 12.18
CA ILE A 233 4.31 13.19 11.91
C ILE A 233 4.24 11.79 12.50
N ASP A 234 3.19 11.52 13.28
CA ASP A 234 2.95 10.20 13.84
C ASP A 234 2.21 9.33 12.83
N VAL A 235 2.75 8.14 12.59
CA VAL A 235 2.23 7.19 11.59
C VAL A 235 2.08 5.80 12.18
N TYR A 236 1.05 5.07 11.73
CA TYR A 236 0.86 3.68 12.11
C TYR A 236 1.67 2.76 11.20
N ARG A 237 2.80 2.27 11.70
CA ARG A 237 3.79 1.50 10.94
C ARG A 237 3.30 0.10 10.54
N LYS A 238 4.01 -0.51 9.60
CA LYS A 238 3.76 -1.92 9.19
C LYS A 238 3.91 -2.92 10.35
N LYS A 239 4.79 -2.64 11.33
CA LYS A 239 4.96 -3.41 12.56
C LYS A 239 3.78 -3.33 13.54
N GLN A 240 2.71 -2.59 13.16
CA GLN A 240 1.47 -2.42 13.93
C GLN A 240 1.67 -1.63 15.24
N SER A 241 2.53 -0.65 15.23
CA SER A 241 2.72 0.32 16.30
C SER A 241 2.74 1.74 15.73
N TRP A 242 2.37 2.70 16.55
CA TRP A 242 2.60 4.11 16.27
C TRP A 242 4.09 4.43 16.41
N ASP A 243 4.57 5.32 15.57
CA ASP A 243 5.93 5.79 15.57
C ASP A 243 6.00 7.14 14.85
N SER A 244 6.93 8.00 15.27
CA SER A 244 7.11 9.32 14.66
C SER A 244 8.06 9.24 13.46
N ALA A 245 7.69 9.92 12.38
CA ALA A 245 8.52 10.11 11.19
C ALA A 245 8.89 11.58 11.04
N SER A 246 10.07 11.82 10.47
CA SER A 246 10.55 13.19 10.23
C SER A 246 9.89 13.81 9.00
N LEU A 247 9.54 15.10 9.13
CA LEU A 247 9.15 15.98 8.05
C LEU A 247 10.30 16.97 7.78
N PRO A 248 11.07 16.79 6.70
CA PRO A 248 12.14 17.73 6.36
C PRO A 248 11.57 19.06 5.89
N ASP A 249 12.36 20.14 6.03
CA ASP A 249 11.96 21.51 5.73
C ASP A 249 11.21 21.71 4.40
N PRO A 250 11.60 21.08 3.27
CA PRO A 250 10.86 21.24 2.01
C PRO A 250 9.38 20.84 2.08
N VAL A 251 9.00 19.98 3.04
CA VAL A 251 7.62 19.46 3.19
C VAL A 251 6.74 20.39 4.04
N ILE A 252 7.35 21.16 4.93
CA ILE A 252 6.63 21.93 5.95
C ILE A 252 5.73 23.01 5.33
N GLU A 253 6.26 23.82 4.41
CA GLU A 253 5.48 24.91 3.81
C GLU A 253 4.35 24.42 2.88
N PRO A 254 4.55 23.42 2.00
CA PRO A 254 3.45 22.80 1.26
C PRO A 254 2.33 22.28 2.16
N LEU A 255 2.65 21.61 3.28
CA LEU A 255 1.64 21.14 4.25
C LEU A 255 0.94 22.30 4.95
N ARG A 256 1.67 23.35 5.36
CA ARG A 256 1.11 24.53 6.02
C ARG A 256 0.13 25.28 5.11
N LEU A 257 0.53 25.51 3.86
CA LEU A 257 -0.32 26.14 2.86
C LEU A 257 -1.58 25.31 2.57
N TYR A 258 -1.41 24.00 2.47
CA TYR A 258 -2.53 23.09 2.28
C TYR A 258 -3.47 23.08 3.50
N LYS A 259 -2.95 23.04 4.74
CA LYS A 259 -3.79 23.14 5.97
C LYS A 259 -4.63 24.41 5.96
N ARG A 260 -4.01 25.55 5.62
CA ARG A 260 -4.74 26.83 5.49
C ARG A 260 -5.81 26.81 4.40
N ARG A 261 -5.55 26.15 3.25
CA ARG A 261 -6.50 26.06 2.14
C ARG A 261 -7.67 25.13 2.45
N LEU A 262 -7.40 24.01 3.12
CA LEU A 262 -8.41 23.05 3.57
C LEU A 262 -9.27 23.65 4.67
N ASP A 263 -8.66 24.41 5.58
CA ASP A 263 -9.28 25.00 6.77
C ASP A 263 -10.10 23.96 7.56
N PRO A 264 -9.47 22.89 8.07
CA PRO A 264 -10.19 21.81 8.73
C PRO A 264 -10.78 22.32 10.06
N PRO A 265 -12.07 22.06 10.33
CA PRO A 265 -12.75 22.57 11.53
C PRO A 265 -12.27 21.92 12.83
N SER A 266 -11.47 20.85 12.74
CA SER A 266 -10.78 20.25 13.88
C SER A 266 -9.55 19.46 13.43
N ASP A 267 -8.59 19.25 14.35
CA ASP A 267 -7.40 18.45 14.06
C ASP A 267 -7.69 16.95 13.91
N GLN A 268 -8.91 16.50 14.19
CA GLN A 268 -9.35 15.13 13.90
C GLN A 268 -9.69 14.87 12.42
N TRP A 269 -9.66 15.90 11.58
CA TRP A 269 -9.81 15.73 10.15
C TRP A 269 -8.60 15.02 9.53
N ALA A 270 -8.89 14.18 8.52
CA ALA A 270 -7.83 13.57 7.73
C ALA A 270 -6.95 14.66 7.08
N VAL A 271 -5.62 14.46 7.08
CA VAL A 271 -4.72 15.34 6.33
C VAL A 271 -5.07 15.31 4.85
N PHE A 272 -5.36 14.14 4.31
CA PHE A 272 -5.76 13.95 2.91
C PHE A 272 -7.19 13.43 2.81
N PRO A 273 -8.24 14.27 3.04
CA PRO A 273 -9.61 13.83 2.85
C PRO A 273 -9.84 13.44 1.37
N THR A 274 -10.69 12.44 1.16
CA THR A 274 -11.12 12.14 -0.21
C THR A 274 -11.90 13.29 -0.82
N LEU A 275 -11.62 13.60 -2.08
CA LEU A 275 -12.40 14.52 -2.90
C LEU A 275 -13.28 13.78 -3.92
N HIS A 276 -13.41 12.46 -3.78
CA HIS A 276 -14.24 11.65 -4.65
C HIS A 276 -15.72 11.96 -4.39
N PHE A 277 -16.38 12.54 -5.36
CA PHE A 277 -17.73 13.09 -5.24
C PHE A 277 -18.70 12.11 -4.57
N ALA A 278 -18.83 10.89 -5.09
CA ALA A 278 -19.80 9.93 -4.58
C ALA A 278 -19.52 9.54 -3.11
N THR A 279 -18.24 9.46 -2.71
CA THR A 279 -17.87 9.13 -1.32
C THR A 279 -18.20 10.28 -0.37
N VAL A 280 -17.88 11.51 -0.76
CA VAL A 280 -18.16 12.70 0.06
C VAL A 280 -19.66 12.91 0.17
N SER A 281 -20.39 12.82 -0.95
CA SER A 281 -21.85 12.94 -0.99
C SER A 281 -22.54 11.94 -0.09
N LYS A 282 -22.14 10.69 -0.17
CA LYS A 282 -22.67 9.63 0.71
C LYS A 282 -22.44 9.96 2.18
N GLN A 283 -21.21 10.32 2.55
CA GLN A 283 -20.84 10.63 3.93
C GLN A 283 -21.60 11.83 4.49
N VAL A 284 -21.77 12.89 3.67
CA VAL A 284 -22.53 14.09 4.05
C VAL A 284 -24.00 13.74 4.29
N LYS A 285 -24.64 13.01 3.37
CA LYS A 285 -26.03 12.60 3.52
C LYS A 285 -26.27 11.76 4.76
N GLU A 286 -25.45 10.72 4.96
CA GLU A 286 -25.56 9.81 6.10
C GLU A 286 -25.39 10.56 7.43
N GLU A 287 -24.40 11.45 7.52
CA GLU A 287 -24.13 12.17 8.76
C GLU A 287 -25.20 13.24 9.07
N LEU A 288 -25.72 13.95 8.05
CA LEU A 288 -26.82 14.90 8.26
C LEU A 288 -28.11 14.18 8.65
N ALA A 289 -28.42 13.04 8.05
CA ALA A 289 -29.55 12.20 8.44
C ALA A 289 -29.39 11.68 9.90
N ASN A 290 -28.19 11.25 10.30
CA ASN A 290 -27.89 10.83 11.67
C ASN A 290 -28.05 11.98 12.69
N ARG A 291 -27.90 13.24 12.24
CA ARG A 291 -28.17 14.45 13.06
C ARG A 291 -29.65 14.84 13.10
N GLY A 292 -30.51 14.07 12.42
CA GLY A 292 -31.96 14.24 12.46
C GLY A 292 -32.55 15.15 11.37
N LEU A 293 -31.77 15.52 10.35
CA LEU A 293 -32.28 16.27 9.20
C LEU A 293 -33.05 15.34 8.27
N ASP A 294 -34.14 15.84 7.71
CA ASP A 294 -34.89 15.13 6.69
C ASP A 294 -34.27 15.30 5.26
N GLU A 295 -34.84 14.60 4.29
CA GLU A 295 -34.32 14.57 2.92
C GLU A 295 -34.39 15.93 2.22
N GLU A 296 -35.42 16.73 2.51
CA GLU A 296 -35.61 18.06 1.93
C GLU A 296 -34.61 19.07 2.51
N GLU A 297 -34.39 19.05 3.83
CA GLU A 297 -33.38 19.84 4.51
C GLU A 297 -31.95 19.51 4.01
N ILE A 298 -31.65 18.22 3.84
CA ILE A 298 -30.36 17.75 3.30
C ILE A 298 -30.16 18.22 1.86
N SER A 299 -31.20 18.12 1.01
CA SER A 299 -31.13 18.57 -0.38
C SER A 299 -30.85 20.07 -0.47
N THR A 300 -31.60 20.88 0.31
CA THR A 300 -31.43 22.33 0.37
C THR A 300 -30.02 22.73 0.79
N LEU A 301 -29.48 22.13 1.86
CA LEU A 301 -28.11 22.41 2.31
C LEU A 301 -27.05 22.06 1.28
N ARG A 302 -27.29 21.02 0.48
CA ARG A 302 -26.36 20.60 -0.56
C ARG A 302 -26.44 21.48 -1.80
N GLU A 303 -27.63 21.95 -2.18
CA GLU A 303 -27.83 22.90 -3.28
C GLU A 303 -27.19 24.25 -2.95
N ASP A 304 -27.27 24.69 -1.71
CA ASP A 304 -26.63 25.93 -1.23
C ASP A 304 -25.09 25.84 -1.16
N SER A 305 -24.52 24.65 -1.29
CA SER A 305 -23.09 24.39 -1.02
C SER A 305 -22.37 23.80 -2.22
N ASP A 306 -22.52 24.26 -3.43
CA ASP A 306 -21.84 23.86 -4.68
C ASP A 306 -21.07 22.52 -4.70
N TYR A 307 -20.34 22.21 -3.62
CA TYR A 307 -19.56 20.98 -3.42
C TYR A 307 -19.75 20.42 -2.02
N ASP A 308 -20.12 19.15 -1.92
CA ASP A 308 -20.31 18.44 -0.64
C ASP A 308 -19.08 18.49 0.29
N ILE A 309 -17.87 18.66 -0.25
CA ILE A 309 -16.66 18.81 0.59
C ILE A 309 -16.70 20.12 1.39
N PHE A 310 -17.18 21.20 0.84
CA PHE A 310 -17.29 22.47 1.55
C PHE A 310 -18.43 22.45 2.58
N LEU A 311 -19.52 21.76 2.27
CA LEU A 311 -20.58 21.48 3.24
C LEU A 311 -20.05 20.61 4.39
N ALA A 312 -19.27 19.58 4.07
CA ALA A 312 -18.64 18.75 5.10
C ALA A 312 -17.72 19.55 6.04
N LEU A 313 -16.90 20.47 5.47
CA LEU A 313 -16.04 21.35 6.25
C LEU A 313 -16.86 22.30 7.14
N SER A 314 -17.88 22.99 6.57
CA SER A 314 -18.71 23.96 7.30
C SER A 314 -19.53 23.31 8.43
N LYS A 315 -19.97 22.07 8.25
CA LYS A 315 -20.77 21.31 9.25
C LYS A 315 -19.93 20.39 10.13
N ASN A 316 -18.60 20.43 10.01
CA ASN A 316 -17.67 19.51 10.69
C ASN A 316 -18.08 18.04 10.52
N ILE A 317 -18.36 17.66 9.27
CA ILE A 317 -18.64 16.27 8.87
C ILE A 317 -17.32 15.65 8.39
N ARG A 318 -16.74 14.78 9.17
CA ARG A 318 -15.45 14.17 8.85
C ARG A 318 -15.58 13.21 7.67
N VAL A 319 -14.98 13.55 6.55
CA VAL A 319 -14.86 12.64 5.41
C VAL A 319 -13.63 11.73 5.57
N PRO A 320 -13.68 10.50 5.06
CA PRO A 320 -12.55 9.59 5.19
C PRO A 320 -11.33 10.08 4.39
N SER A 321 -10.13 9.67 4.80
CA SER A 321 -8.92 9.89 4.01
C SER A 321 -9.02 9.21 2.64
N ILE A 322 -8.35 9.76 1.63
CA ILE A 322 -8.13 9.10 0.33
C ILE A 322 -7.53 7.71 0.56
N THR A 323 -7.86 6.76 -0.31
CA THR A 323 -7.28 5.41 -0.25
C THR A 323 -5.88 5.35 -0.87
N THR A 324 -5.14 4.29 -0.59
CA THR A 324 -3.85 4.01 -1.26
C THR A 324 -3.98 3.98 -2.78
N ASP A 325 -5.08 3.45 -3.31
CA ASP A 325 -5.33 3.43 -4.76
C ASP A 325 -5.70 4.80 -5.29
N GLY A 326 -6.47 5.60 -4.53
CA GLY A 326 -6.74 6.99 -4.86
C GLY A 326 -5.47 7.85 -4.89
N ALA A 327 -4.56 7.65 -3.94
CA ALA A 327 -3.27 8.35 -3.93
C ALA A 327 -2.38 7.92 -5.12
N ARG A 328 -2.37 6.62 -5.48
CA ARG A 328 -1.69 6.14 -6.69
C ARG A 328 -2.28 6.75 -7.96
N GLY A 329 -3.62 6.81 -8.06
CA GLY A 329 -4.30 7.47 -9.17
C GLY A 329 -3.96 8.96 -9.28
N THR A 330 -3.80 9.66 -8.14
CA THR A 330 -3.34 11.05 -8.11
C THR A 330 -1.91 11.18 -8.66
N LEU A 331 -0.97 10.33 -8.21
CA LEU A 331 0.41 10.35 -8.68
C LEU A 331 0.52 9.94 -10.16
N LYS A 332 -0.29 8.98 -10.62
CA LYS A 332 -0.33 8.59 -12.03
C LYS A 332 -0.73 9.79 -12.90
N ARG A 333 -1.82 10.45 -12.56
CA ARG A 333 -2.26 11.65 -13.27
C ARG A 333 -1.20 12.78 -13.27
N ILE A 334 -0.58 13.05 -12.10
CA ILE A 334 0.44 14.10 -12.00
C ILE A 334 1.69 13.72 -12.83
N THR A 335 2.10 12.46 -12.85
CA THR A 335 3.20 11.99 -13.70
C THR A 335 2.88 12.19 -15.19
N GLU A 336 1.66 11.82 -15.61
CA GLU A 336 1.19 12.03 -16.99
C GLU A 336 1.13 13.53 -17.36
N ASP A 337 0.59 14.36 -16.45
CA ASP A 337 0.42 15.80 -16.70
C ASP A 337 1.75 16.58 -16.64
N SER A 338 2.79 16.07 -15.97
CA SER A 338 4.09 16.74 -15.80
C SER A 338 5.11 16.42 -16.88
N ASP A 339 4.78 15.54 -17.82
CA ASP A 339 5.68 15.04 -18.88
C ASP A 339 7.03 14.49 -18.33
N VAL A 340 7.07 14.09 -17.05
CA VAL A 340 8.28 13.53 -16.46
C VAL A 340 8.60 12.17 -17.06
N ASP A 341 9.84 11.98 -17.48
CA ASP A 341 10.28 10.71 -18.06
C ASP A 341 10.34 9.60 -16.98
N VAL A 342 9.72 8.46 -17.28
CA VAL A 342 9.65 7.30 -16.39
C VAL A 342 10.22 6.08 -17.09
N GLU A 343 11.52 5.98 -17.13
CA GLU A 343 12.23 4.80 -17.63
C GLU A 343 12.15 3.65 -16.61
N HIS A 344 11.03 2.91 -16.59
CA HIS A 344 10.91 1.75 -15.70
C HIS A 344 10.02 0.64 -16.27
N SER A 345 10.54 -0.60 -16.32
CA SER A 345 9.88 -1.76 -16.95
C SER A 345 8.53 -2.18 -16.31
N LYS A 346 8.22 -1.73 -15.11
CA LYS A 346 7.02 -2.17 -14.35
C LYS A 346 6.01 -1.06 -14.06
N HIS A 347 6.40 0.20 -14.18
CA HIS A 347 5.57 1.33 -13.82
C HIS A 347 5.67 2.39 -14.92
N GLU A 348 4.53 2.77 -15.45
CA GLU A 348 4.37 3.88 -16.39
C GLU A 348 4.23 5.24 -15.70
N TYR A 349 4.41 5.27 -14.38
CA TYR A 349 4.29 6.48 -13.55
C TYR A 349 5.22 6.41 -12.33
N LEU A 350 5.49 7.54 -11.72
CA LEU A 350 6.29 7.65 -10.49
C LEU A 350 5.52 7.12 -9.29
N ALA A 351 5.71 5.82 -9.02
CA ALA A 351 5.01 5.13 -7.95
C ALA A 351 5.47 5.59 -6.55
N PRO A 352 4.58 5.63 -5.52
CA PRO A 352 4.93 6.14 -4.18
C PRO A 352 6.15 5.47 -3.54
N HIS A 353 6.33 4.18 -3.78
CA HIS A 353 7.50 3.46 -3.24
C HIS A 353 8.81 3.90 -3.89
N GLY A 354 8.76 4.43 -5.12
CA GLY A 354 9.90 5.01 -5.80
C GLY A 354 10.44 6.25 -5.08
N GLY A 355 9.55 7.13 -4.59
CA GLY A 355 9.94 8.30 -3.81
C GLY A 355 10.72 7.92 -2.55
N ARG A 356 10.19 6.99 -1.76
CA ARG A 356 10.88 6.47 -0.57
C ARG A 356 12.24 5.84 -0.90
N ARG A 357 12.36 5.12 -2.03
CA ARG A 357 13.64 4.53 -2.44
C ARG A 357 14.64 5.59 -2.87
N GLY A 358 14.20 6.56 -3.67
CA GLY A 358 15.05 7.68 -4.06
C GLY A 358 15.58 8.47 -2.86
N MET A 359 14.75 8.68 -1.82
CA MET A 359 15.27 9.26 -0.55
C MET A 359 16.26 8.33 0.14
N GLY A 360 16.05 7.03 0.10
CA GLY A 360 17.02 6.06 0.63
C GLY A 360 18.38 6.16 -0.06
N GLU A 361 18.41 6.28 -1.38
CA GLU A 361 19.66 6.50 -2.14
C GLU A 361 20.36 7.81 -1.78
N VAL A 362 19.60 8.90 -1.70
CA VAL A 362 20.15 10.21 -1.27
C VAL A 362 20.80 10.11 0.11
N LEU A 363 20.13 9.47 1.05
CA LEU A 363 20.62 9.36 2.42
C LEU A 363 21.81 8.39 2.55
N VAL A 364 21.82 7.31 1.80
CA VAL A 364 22.97 6.37 1.78
C VAL A 364 24.19 7.08 1.23
N ARG A 365 24.09 7.81 0.10
CA ARG A 365 25.19 8.56 -0.49
C ARG A 365 25.70 9.68 0.43
N ALA A 366 24.80 10.39 1.09
CA ALA A 366 25.18 11.55 1.91
C ALA A 366 25.65 11.17 3.32
N PHE A 367 25.11 10.13 3.94
CA PHE A 367 25.27 9.85 5.37
C PHE A 367 25.50 8.36 5.69
N GLY A 368 25.54 7.49 4.68
CA GLY A 368 25.74 6.06 4.85
C GLY A 368 24.52 5.28 5.35
N TYR A 369 24.71 3.99 5.51
CA TYR A 369 23.62 3.02 5.76
C TYR A 369 22.90 3.20 7.09
N THR A 370 23.62 3.55 8.16
CA THR A 370 23.06 3.69 9.51
C THR A 370 22.02 4.82 9.59
N VAL A 371 22.34 5.99 9.03
CA VAL A 371 21.42 7.13 9.01
C VAL A 371 20.22 6.84 8.11
N ALA A 372 20.48 6.30 6.93
CA ALA A 372 19.42 5.89 6.00
C ALA A 372 18.49 4.85 6.62
N ALA A 373 19.00 3.86 7.36
CA ALA A 373 18.21 2.84 8.04
C ALA A 373 17.25 3.44 9.07
N ARG A 374 17.73 4.37 9.89
CA ARG A 374 16.88 5.08 10.87
C ARG A 374 15.79 5.89 10.20
N TYR A 375 16.13 6.67 9.19
CA TYR A 375 15.16 7.49 8.45
C TYR A 375 14.10 6.65 7.74
N LEU A 376 14.52 5.51 7.17
CA LEU A 376 13.66 4.57 6.45
C LEU A 376 12.84 3.65 7.38
N ASP A 377 13.02 3.67 8.70
CA ASP A 377 12.45 2.66 9.60
C ASP A 377 12.68 1.24 9.04
N ASN A 378 13.95 0.92 8.76
CA ASN A 378 14.42 -0.38 8.28
C ASN A 378 15.64 -0.85 9.10
N SER A 379 15.96 -2.14 9.05
CA SER A 379 17.27 -2.60 9.56
C SER A 379 18.41 -2.16 8.63
N GLU A 380 19.58 -1.92 9.19
CA GLU A 380 20.78 -1.57 8.40
C GLU A 380 21.13 -2.65 7.38
N GLU A 381 20.98 -3.92 7.75
CA GLU A 381 21.16 -5.06 6.84
C GLU A 381 20.25 -4.97 5.60
N MET A 382 18.96 -4.64 5.81
CA MET A 382 18.01 -4.49 4.71
C MET A 382 18.34 -3.30 3.81
N VAL A 383 18.84 -2.20 4.40
CA VAL A 383 19.28 -1.02 3.65
C VAL A 383 20.55 -1.36 2.86
N ARG A 384 21.53 -1.97 3.49
CA ARG A 384 22.77 -2.43 2.84
C ARG A 384 22.47 -3.38 1.66
N LYS A 385 21.64 -4.41 1.89
CA LYS A 385 21.25 -5.34 0.81
C LYS A 385 20.55 -4.62 -0.37
N ARG A 386 19.76 -3.59 -0.09
CA ARG A 386 19.00 -2.88 -1.13
C ARG A 386 19.83 -1.88 -1.93
N TYR A 387 20.76 -1.21 -1.29
CA TYR A 387 21.55 -0.11 -1.86
C TYR A 387 23.03 -0.47 -2.05
N SER A 388 23.38 -1.75 -2.06
CA SER A 388 24.76 -2.24 -2.27
C SER A 388 25.38 -1.79 -3.60
N HIS A 389 24.55 -1.51 -4.62
CA HIS A 389 25.00 -0.99 -5.90
C HIS A 389 25.62 0.43 -5.79
N ILE A 390 25.25 1.23 -4.78
CA ILE A 390 25.82 2.54 -4.51
C ILE A 390 27.28 2.36 -4.04
N GLU A 391 27.49 1.49 -3.06
CA GLU A 391 28.82 1.20 -2.52
C GLU A 391 29.74 0.60 -3.61
N ALA A 392 29.22 -0.27 -4.46
CA ALA A 392 29.98 -0.85 -5.57
C ALA A 392 30.41 0.21 -6.59
N GLY A 393 29.56 1.21 -6.87
CA GLY A 393 29.90 2.34 -7.73
C GLY A 393 31.00 3.21 -7.11
N GLU A 394 30.84 3.62 -5.84
CA GLU A 394 31.81 4.43 -5.10
C GLU A 394 33.20 3.75 -4.99
N LEU A 395 33.21 2.44 -4.77
CA LEU A 395 34.45 1.65 -4.76
C LEU A 395 35.10 1.58 -6.14
N GLY A 396 34.30 1.52 -7.19
CA GLY A 396 34.79 1.56 -8.58
C GLY A 396 35.45 2.90 -8.90
N ASP A 397 34.80 4.00 -8.53
CA ASP A 397 35.34 5.36 -8.72
C ASP A 397 36.64 5.56 -7.92
N ALA A 398 36.66 5.16 -6.65
CA ALA A 398 37.87 5.22 -5.82
C ALA A 398 39.02 4.34 -6.35
N ALA A 399 38.71 3.18 -6.92
CA ALA A 399 39.71 2.33 -7.54
C ALA A 399 40.27 2.95 -8.84
N ALA A 400 39.44 3.63 -9.62
CA ALA A 400 39.87 4.34 -10.82
C ALA A 400 40.83 5.50 -10.46
N GLU A 401 40.47 6.32 -9.46
CA GLU A 401 41.33 7.39 -8.96
C GLU A 401 42.68 6.86 -8.45
N ALA A 402 42.67 5.76 -7.68
CA ALA A 402 43.89 5.14 -7.19
C ALA A 402 44.81 4.59 -8.32
N ILE A 403 44.24 4.11 -9.43
CA ILE A 403 44.95 3.61 -10.59
C ILE A 403 45.61 4.78 -11.36
N GLU A 404 44.88 5.90 -11.54
CA GLU A 404 45.39 7.11 -12.17
C GLU A 404 46.58 7.70 -11.39
N ASP A 405 46.51 7.68 -10.06
CA ASP A 405 47.61 8.17 -9.18
C ASP A 405 48.88 7.27 -9.24
N ILE A 406 48.74 5.98 -9.59
CA ILE A 406 49.89 5.05 -9.71
C ILE A 406 50.54 5.11 -11.09
N ASP A 407 49.74 5.32 -12.14
CA ASP A 407 50.19 5.31 -13.55
C ASP A 407 50.63 6.70 -14.06
N GLY A 408 50.40 7.80 -13.28
CA GLY A 408 50.80 9.17 -13.57
C GLY A 408 52.09 9.58 -12.87
#